data_ac1a0374f8f2fbfaee75b15f37677d61
#
_entry.id   ac1a0374f8f2fbfaee75b15f37677d61
#
_cell.length_a   1.000
_cell.length_b   1.000
_cell.length_c   1.000
_cell.angle_alpha   90.00
_cell.angle_beta   90.00
_cell.angle_gamma   90.00
#
_symmetry.space_group_name_H-M   'P 1'
#
loop_
_entity.id
_entity.type
_entity.pdbx_description
1 polymer ?
#
loop_
_entity_poly.entity_id
_entity_poly.type
_entity_poly.pdbx_seq_one_letter_code
_entity_poly.pdbx_strand_id
1 'polypeptide(L)'
;MSALLVPSSSSPARPSRNAGGDRNRGVVLRPITTQTYRAFLASPHGEALGAGFLQCPSWADVKKGWRAQLLGWGPDPQAGELTGVALVLLRQFPGTRKYFAYLPEGPVADWSDPDLDAWLTPLLEHLRRTGAFAVRIGPSPAHRRWSAARLKPLTGPGRRLGDVLASEVDPLGTAVAERLRARGWGRCGGGATGTDGAGGDGGGGTGGGGGDAQPRHVFQVPLAGRTTEDLWSGLNQEWRRNVRRARKEGVEVVVGSAADLPEFCRLLALTERRDGFRLGRSLTYYERQYAALNAEEPGRMKLYLARHQGEILAAHTMITVGRRAWYQTGASADHRREVRPSNALQWRMLLDAHAGGADVYDMRGVPSTLDPAERAYGLLRWKLGTGGQVVETLGEWERSVGGGANHALHRAFQAYLRRR
;
A
#
# COMPACT_ATOMS: atom_id res chain seq x y z
N MET A 1 -9.42 36.47 69.84
CA MET A 1 -8.09 36.72 69.30
C MET A 1 -7.39 35.37 69.05
N SER A 2 -7.39 34.83 67.93
CA SER A 2 -6.61 33.64 67.56
C SER A 2 -6.20 33.80 66.10
N ALA A 3 -4.90 33.94 65.90
CA ALA A 3 -4.25 34.10 64.61
C ALA A 3 -4.17 32.73 63.93
N LEU A 4 -4.74 32.62 62.72
CA LEU A 4 -4.61 31.49 61.85
C LEU A 4 -3.28 31.61 61.04
N LEU A 5 -2.37 30.69 61.27
CA LEU A 5 -1.17 30.48 60.49
C LEU A 5 -1.53 29.87 59.13
N VAL A 6 -1.13 30.52 58.05
CA VAL A 6 -1.19 30.02 56.68
C VAL A 6 0.06 29.17 56.44
N PRO A 7 -0.05 27.92 55.92
CA PRO A 7 1.13 27.16 55.51
C PRO A 7 1.61 27.63 54.12
N SER A 8 2.91 27.82 54.03
CA SER A 8 3.67 28.17 52.83
C SER A 8 3.53 27.09 51.73
N SER A 9 3.13 27.53 50.54
CA SER A 9 3.11 26.73 49.32
C SER A 9 4.52 26.35 48.88
N SER A 10 4.85 25.05 48.95
CA SER A 10 6.01 24.47 48.30
C SER A 10 5.78 24.39 46.76
N SER A 11 6.58 25.12 45.99
CA SER A 11 6.65 25.00 44.54
C SER A 11 6.99 23.57 44.12
N PRO A 12 6.33 23.00 43.09
CA PRO A 12 6.74 21.72 42.54
C PRO A 12 8.07 21.88 41.79
N ALA A 13 9.01 21.00 42.11
CA ALA A 13 10.31 20.89 41.44
C ALA A 13 10.10 20.67 39.92
N ARG A 14 10.79 21.46 39.11
CA ARG A 14 10.91 21.23 37.65
C ARG A 14 11.47 19.84 37.41
N PRO A 15 10.88 18.99 36.52
CA PRO A 15 11.51 17.77 36.10
C PRO A 15 12.82 18.11 35.39
N SER A 16 13.88 17.45 35.82
CA SER A 16 15.24 17.57 35.26
C SER A 16 15.20 17.25 33.76
N ARG A 17 15.63 18.21 32.94
CA ARG A 17 16.00 18.03 31.53
C ARG A 17 17.29 17.18 31.47
N ASN A 18 17.18 15.88 31.64
CA ASN A 18 18.23 14.92 31.32
C ASN A 18 17.62 13.61 30.82
N ALA A 19 16.92 13.67 29.68
CA ALA A 19 16.60 12.54 28.83
C ALA A 19 17.11 12.80 27.40
N GLY A 20 18.26 13.44 27.28
CA GLY A 20 19.09 13.53 26.09
C GLY A 20 20.12 12.40 26.07
N GLY A 21 19.72 11.20 26.53
CA GLY A 21 20.55 10.01 26.50
C GLY A 21 20.63 9.44 25.09
N ASP A 22 21.75 9.68 24.45
CA ASP A 22 22.46 8.82 23.51
C ASP A 22 21.62 8.21 22.35
N ARG A 23 20.90 9.04 21.59
CA ARG A 23 20.22 8.63 20.33
C ARG A 23 21.22 8.38 19.18
N ASN A 24 22.50 8.52 19.42
CA ASN A 24 23.54 8.43 18.40
C ASN A 24 24.50 7.23 18.63
N ARG A 25 24.02 6.13 19.18
CA ARG A 25 24.68 4.84 18.94
C ARG A 25 24.43 4.53 17.48
N GLY A 26 25.49 4.57 16.66
CA GLY A 26 25.43 4.58 15.21
C GLY A 26 24.48 3.51 14.66
N VAL A 27 23.41 3.94 14.01
CA VAL A 27 22.46 3.03 13.34
C VAL A 27 23.21 2.25 12.28
N VAL A 28 23.29 0.94 12.45
CA VAL A 28 23.98 0.03 11.53
C VAL A 28 22.94 -0.69 10.67
N LEU A 29 23.24 -0.81 9.38
CA LEU A 29 22.43 -1.61 8.44
C LEU A 29 23.12 -2.96 8.22
N ARG A 30 22.37 -4.06 8.40
CA ARG A 30 22.84 -5.42 8.13
C ARG A 30 21.77 -6.27 7.41
N PRO A 31 22.19 -7.27 6.62
CA PRO A 31 21.31 -8.37 6.26
C PRO A 31 20.87 -9.11 7.52
N ILE A 32 19.57 -9.45 7.57
CA ILE A 32 18.97 -10.17 8.70
C ILE A 32 18.21 -11.41 8.20
N THR A 33 17.91 -12.33 9.11
CA THR A 33 17.16 -13.54 8.79
C THR A 33 15.67 -13.23 8.57
N THR A 34 14.96 -14.11 7.88
CA THR A 34 13.50 -14.02 7.75
C THR A 34 12.81 -14.04 9.10
N GLN A 35 13.31 -14.82 10.04
CA GLN A 35 12.76 -14.90 11.40
C GLN A 35 12.89 -13.56 12.12
N THR A 36 14.09 -12.94 12.13
CA THR A 36 14.33 -11.62 12.75
C THR A 36 13.45 -10.55 12.11
N TYR A 37 13.35 -10.56 10.78
CA TYR A 37 12.51 -9.63 10.04
C TYR A 37 11.03 -9.75 10.43
N ARG A 38 10.49 -10.99 10.46
CA ARG A 38 9.09 -11.25 10.84
C ARG A 38 8.82 -10.87 12.30
N ALA A 39 9.76 -11.19 13.22
CA ALA A 39 9.65 -10.80 14.62
C ALA A 39 9.55 -9.28 14.78
N PHE A 40 10.33 -8.51 14.00
CA PHE A 40 10.23 -7.05 14.00
C PHE A 40 8.86 -6.58 13.51
N LEU A 41 8.36 -7.10 12.38
CA LEU A 41 7.05 -6.70 11.86
C LEU A 41 5.90 -6.99 12.83
N ALA A 42 6.02 -8.05 13.63
CA ALA A 42 5.03 -8.45 14.64
C ALA A 42 5.23 -7.73 15.99
N SER A 43 6.29 -6.96 16.15
CA SER A 43 6.52 -6.17 17.37
C SER A 43 5.62 -4.94 17.43
N PRO A 44 5.29 -4.41 18.62
CA PRO A 44 4.51 -3.17 18.74
C PRO A 44 5.11 -1.99 17.94
N HIS A 45 6.44 -1.90 17.88
CA HIS A 45 7.14 -0.88 17.12
C HIS A 45 6.97 -1.10 15.59
N GLY A 46 7.18 -2.32 15.10
CA GLY A 46 6.99 -2.65 13.68
C GLY A 46 5.55 -2.48 13.21
N GLU A 47 4.57 -2.85 14.04
CA GLU A 47 3.15 -2.62 13.77
C GLU A 47 2.82 -1.12 13.68
N ALA A 48 3.38 -0.30 14.57
CA ALA A 48 3.18 1.15 14.56
C ALA A 48 3.76 1.81 13.29
N LEU A 49 4.85 1.27 12.72
CA LEU A 49 5.41 1.74 11.44
C LEU A 49 4.56 1.35 10.23
N GLY A 50 3.66 0.38 10.37
CA GLY A 50 2.61 0.10 9.40
C GLY A 50 3.09 -0.54 8.10
N ALA A 51 3.77 -1.67 8.17
CA ALA A 51 4.23 -2.41 7.00
C ALA A 51 3.07 -2.81 6.07
N GLY A 52 3.26 -2.61 4.75
CA GLY A 52 2.41 -3.17 3.72
C GLY A 52 2.81 -4.63 3.39
N PHE A 53 1.88 -5.38 2.77
CA PHE A 53 2.17 -6.76 2.36
C PHE A 53 3.33 -6.87 1.35
N LEU A 54 3.65 -5.80 0.65
CA LEU A 54 4.78 -5.72 -0.29
C LEU A 54 6.14 -5.69 0.44
N GLN A 55 6.15 -5.44 1.74
CA GLN A 55 7.33 -5.51 2.60
C GLN A 55 7.37 -6.79 3.46
N CYS A 56 6.43 -7.72 3.27
CA CYS A 56 6.53 -9.04 3.89
C CYS A 56 7.63 -9.88 3.22
N PRO A 57 8.42 -10.68 3.96
CA PRO A 57 9.43 -11.57 3.40
C PRO A 57 8.90 -12.49 2.29
N SER A 58 7.70 -13.03 2.45
CA SER A 58 7.02 -13.87 1.43
C SER A 58 6.81 -13.18 0.09
N TRP A 59 6.81 -11.84 0.04
CA TRP A 59 6.71 -11.13 -1.22
C TRP A 59 7.91 -11.36 -2.14
N ALA A 60 9.08 -11.68 -1.57
CA ALA A 60 10.26 -12.08 -2.34
C ALA A 60 9.98 -13.31 -3.23
N ASP A 61 9.24 -14.28 -2.71
CA ASP A 61 8.89 -15.51 -3.41
C ASP A 61 7.86 -15.28 -4.54
N VAL A 62 7.04 -14.24 -4.39
CA VAL A 62 6.10 -13.82 -5.45
C VAL A 62 6.83 -13.23 -6.65
N LYS A 63 7.97 -12.54 -6.42
CA LYS A 63 8.71 -11.77 -7.43
C LYS A 63 9.76 -12.59 -8.18
N LYS A 64 9.34 -13.41 -9.14
CA LYS A 64 10.26 -14.11 -10.04
C LYS A 64 11.18 -13.16 -10.81
N GLY A 65 12.45 -13.55 -10.93
CA GLY A 65 13.46 -12.77 -11.66
C GLY A 65 14.02 -11.57 -10.88
N TRP A 66 13.66 -11.46 -9.60
CA TRP A 66 14.27 -10.53 -8.66
C TRP A 66 15.06 -11.30 -7.61
N ARG A 67 16.24 -10.80 -7.26
CA ARG A 67 16.97 -11.25 -6.08
C ARG A 67 16.49 -10.42 -4.90
N ALA A 68 16.16 -11.05 -3.79
CA ALA A 68 15.71 -10.36 -2.59
C ALA A 68 16.82 -10.26 -1.54
N GLN A 69 16.79 -9.18 -0.76
CA GLN A 69 17.55 -9.01 0.46
C GLN A 69 16.62 -8.51 1.56
N LEU A 70 16.75 -9.09 2.75
CA LEU A 70 16.10 -8.62 3.97
C LEU A 70 17.14 -7.85 4.78
N LEU A 71 16.89 -6.57 4.98
CA LEU A 71 17.79 -5.66 5.67
C LEU A 71 17.13 -5.14 6.95
N GLY A 72 17.94 -4.91 8.00
CA GLY A 72 17.49 -4.31 9.24
C GLY A 72 18.43 -3.19 9.68
N TRP A 73 17.85 -2.15 10.25
CA TRP A 73 18.54 -1.04 10.90
C TRP A 73 18.39 -1.16 12.40
N GLY A 74 19.43 -0.78 13.12
CA GLY A 74 19.41 -0.71 14.58
C GLY A 74 20.81 -0.65 15.17
N PRO A 75 20.92 -0.58 16.50
CA PRO A 75 22.20 -0.66 17.19
C PRO A 75 22.90 -2.01 16.97
N ASP A 76 22.14 -3.10 17.04
CA ASP A 76 22.60 -4.45 16.70
C ASP A 76 21.52 -5.24 15.96
N PRO A 77 21.40 -5.08 14.61
CA PRO A 77 20.39 -5.78 13.84
C PRO A 77 20.52 -7.31 13.86
N GLN A 78 21.72 -7.84 14.09
CA GLN A 78 21.94 -9.29 14.13
C GLN A 78 21.47 -9.89 15.47
N ALA A 79 21.55 -9.14 16.55
CA ALA A 79 20.93 -9.50 17.83
C ALA A 79 19.42 -9.23 17.88
N GLY A 80 18.85 -8.60 16.84
CA GLY A 80 17.42 -8.29 16.75
C GLY A 80 17.04 -6.91 17.32
N GLU A 81 18.02 -6.09 17.69
CA GLU A 81 17.79 -4.70 18.10
C GLU A 81 17.54 -3.81 16.87
N LEU A 82 16.28 -3.78 16.42
CA LEU A 82 15.87 -3.14 15.17
C LEU A 82 15.05 -1.87 15.41
N THR A 83 15.31 -0.85 14.60
CA THR A 83 14.52 0.38 14.49
C THR A 83 13.76 0.47 13.16
N GLY A 84 14.10 -0.39 12.20
CA GLY A 84 13.44 -0.47 10.90
C GLY A 84 13.92 -1.65 10.08
N VAL A 85 13.15 -2.02 9.05
CA VAL A 85 13.48 -3.11 8.14
C VAL A 85 13.14 -2.76 6.69
N ALA A 86 13.76 -3.45 5.73
CA ALA A 86 13.40 -3.37 4.32
C ALA A 86 13.52 -4.69 3.59
N LEU A 87 12.51 -5.05 2.83
CA LEU A 87 12.63 -5.98 1.72
C LEU A 87 13.12 -5.22 0.49
N VAL A 88 14.34 -5.52 0.06
CA VAL A 88 14.95 -4.95 -1.15
C VAL A 88 14.89 -5.97 -2.28
N LEU A 89 14.22 -5.63 -3.35
CA LEU A 89 14.17 -6.40 -4.59
C LEU A 89 15.21 -5.87 -5.56
N LEU A 90 16.08 -6.73 -6.07
CA LEU A 90 17.18 -6.38 -6.95
C LEU A 90 16.94 -7.00 -8.33
N ARG A 91 16.81 -6.16 -9.37
CA ARG A 91 16.68 -6.60 -10.75
C ARG A 91 17.96 -6.31 -11.51
N GLN A 92 18.58 -7.34 -12.04
CA GLN A 92 19.79 -7.18 -12.83
C GLN A 92 19.49 -6.46 -14.16
N PHE A 93 20.32 -5.49 -14.51
CA PHE A 93 20.28 -4.86 -15.82
C PHE A 93 20.94 -5.81 -16.85
N PRO A 94 20.27 -6.13 -17.95
CA PRO A 94 20.77 -7.09 -18.93
C PRO A 94 22.18 -6.78 -19.40
N GLY A 95 23.03 -7.81 -19.54
CA GLY A 95 24.41 -7.67 -19.99
C GLY A 95 25.38 -7.05 -19.00
N THR A 96 24.96 -6.77 -17.76
CA THR A 96 25.81 -6.13 -16.73
C THR A 96 25.74 -6.87 -15.39
N ARG A 97 26.66 -6.51 -14.46
CA ARG A 97 26.58 -6.92 -13.04
C ARG A 97 25.97 -5.81 -12.19
N LYS A 98 25.10 -4.97 -12.79
CA LYS A 98 24.44 -3.85 -12.10
C LYS A 98 22.98 -4.17 -11.84
N TYR A 99 22.44 -3.60 -10.76
CA TYR A 99 21.09 -3.86 -10.31
C TYR A 99 20.30 -2.57 -10.16
N PHE A 100 19.02 -2.63 -10.51
CA PHE A 100 18.01 -1.70 -10.04
C PHE A 100 17.45 -2.23 -8.71
N ALA A 101 17.52 -1.43 -7.65
CA ALA A 101 16.98 -1.77 -6.34
C ALA A 101 15.57 -1.18 -6.17
N TYR A 102 14.63 -1.98 -5.69
CA TYR A 102 13.25 -1.57 -5.47
C TYR A 102 12.76 -1.99 -4.08
N LEU A 103 12.24 -1.04 -3.33
CA LEU A 103 11.63 -1.22 -2.01
C LEU A 103 10.14 -0.84 -2.13
N PRO A 104 9.26 -1.77 -2.56
CA PRO A 104 7.85 -1.45 -2.80
C PRO A 104 7.14 -1.09 -1.50
N GLU A 105 6.48 0.06 -1.44
CA GLU A 105 5.82 0.60 -0.24
C GLU A 105 6.73 0.57 1.01
N GLY A 106 8.03 0.80 0.81
CA GLY A 106 9.05 0.72 1.86
C GLY A 106 10.17 1.75 1.67
N PRO A 107 11.12 1.76 2.61
CA PRO A 107 11.32 0.84 3.74
C PRO A 107 10.29 1.03 4.86
N VAL A 108 10.20 0.04 5.76
CA VAL A 108 9.47 0.12 7.03
C VAL A 108 10.38 0.77 8.05
N ALA A 109 10.29 2.08 8.17
CA ALA A 109 11.13 2.94 9.00
C ALA A 109 10.32 4.12 9.55
N ASP A 110 10.84 4.77 10.57
CA ASP A 110 10.20 5.97 11.14
C ASP A 110 10.44 7.19 10.22
N TRP A 111 9.45 7.47 9.38
CA TRP A 111 9.45 8.64 8.50
C TRP A 111 9.27 9.97 9.24
N SER A 112 8.86 9.95 10.52
CA SER A 112 8.74 11.14 11.35
C SER A 112 10.08 11.63 11.87
N ASP A 113 11.11 10.77 11.86
CA ASP A 113 12.47 11.16 12.25
C ASP A 113 12.95 12.34 11.39
N PRO A 114 13.36 13.45 11.98
CA PRO A 114 13.90 14.58 11.25
C PRO A 114 15.20 14.25 10.51
N ASP A 115 15.99 13.31 11.01
CA ASP A 115 17.24 12.85 10.40
C ASP A 115 17.05 11.57 9.57
N LEU A 116 16.50 11.74 8.37
CA LEU A 116 16.38 10.62 7.43
C LEU A 116 17.74 10.06 6.98
N ASP A 117 18.84 10.78 7.12
CA ASP A 117 20.16 10.32 6.70
C ASP A 117 20.70 9.24 7.64
N ALA A 118 20.24 9.19 8.90
CA ALA A 118 20.60 8.15 9.84
C ALA A 118 20.34 6.72 9.30
N TRP A 119 19.30 6.55 8.49
CA TRP A 119 18.97 5.24 7.88
C TRP A 119 19.06 5.24 6.33
N LEU A 120 18.86 6.36 5.63
CA LEU A 120 19.02 6.41 4.17
C LEU A 120 20.48 6.27 3.74
N THR A 121 21.43 6.89 4.45
CA THR A 121 22.85 6.83 4.09
C THR A 121 23.40 5.40 4.18
N PRO A 122 23.21 4.64 5.29
CA PRO A 122 23.61 3.24 5.32
C PRO A 122 22.95 2.38 4.23
N LEU A 123 21.68 2.64 3.89
CA LEU A 123 20.99 1.96 2.80
C LEU A 123 21.68 2.20 1.45
N LEU A 124 21.94 3.45 1.11
CA LEU A 124 22.58 3.82 -0.16
C LEU A 124 24.00 3.25 -0.28
N GLU A 125 24.78 3.24 0.82
CA GLU A 125 26.09 2.63 0.87
C GLU A 125 26.04 1.10 0.69
N HIS A 126 25.11 0.43 1.36
CA HIS A 126 24.89 -1.00 1.17
C HIS A 126 24.52 -1.33 -0.27
N LEU A 127 23.57 -0.59 -0.86
CA LEU A 127 23.14 -0.77 -2.25
C LEU A 127 24.28 -0.51 -3.24
N ARG A 128 25.12 0.50 -2.98
CA ARG A 128 26.32 0.77 -3.81
C ARG A 128 27.27 -0.42 -3.80
N ARG A 129 27.55 -0.99 -2.62
CA ARG A 129 28.40 -2.19 -2.47
C ARG A 129 27.79 -3.42 -3.14
N THR A 130 26.48 -3.53 -3.14
CA THR A 130 25.74 -4.61 -3.83
C THR A 130 25.76 -4.45 -5.36
N GLY A 131 26.23 -3.31 -5.88
CA GLY A 131 26.27 -3.03 -7.32
C GLY A 131 24.98 -2.39 -7.87
N ALA A 132 24.14 -1.83 -7.01
CA ALA A 132 22.98 -1.09 -7.48
C ALA A 132 23.42 0.21 -8.18
N PHE A 133 22.76 0.52 -9.32
CA PHE A 133 22.97 1.79 -10.02
C PHE A 133 21.90 2.83 -9.67
N ALA A 134 20.74 2.37 -9.26
CA ALA A 134 19.64 3.22 -8.80
C ALA A 134 18.78 2.48 -7.78
N VAL A 135 18.04 3.25 -6.98
CA VAL A 135 17.09 2.74 -5.99
C VAL A 135 15.77 3.48 -6.11
N ARG A 136 14.68 2.72 -5.97
CA ARG A 136 13.30 3.22 -5.85
C ARG A 136 12.74 2.82 -4.50
N ILE A 137 12.13 3.78 -3.81
CA ILE A 137 11.45 3.61 -2.53
C ILE A 137 10.00 4.09 -2.63
N GLY A 138 9.13 3.59 -1.77
CA GLY A 138 7.73 4.01 -1.64
C GLY A 138 7.43 4.42 -0.20
N PRO A 139 7.64 5.69 0.20
CA PRO A 139 7.37 6.15 1.55
C PRO A 139 5.93 5.92 1.97
N SER A 140 5.72 5.41 3.20
CA SER A 140 4.40 5.05 3.72
C SER A 140 3.50 6.23 4.13
N PRO A 141 3.98 7.44 4.52
CA PRO A 141 3.10 8.54 4.89
C PRO A 141 2.16 8.93 3.76
N ALA A 142 0.92 9.27 4.11
CA ALA A 142 -0.02 9.88 3.19
C ALA A 142 0.39 11.34 2.90
N HIS A 143 -0.10 11.89 1.79
CA HIS A 143 0.12 13.29 1.45
C HIS A 143 -1.17 14.11 1.63
N ARG A 144 -2.25 13.67 0.98
CA ARG A 144 -3.54 14.36 1.01
C ARG A 144 -4.69 13.36 1.12
N ARG A 145 -5.80 13.80 1.70
CA ARG A 145 -7.01 12.98 1.80
C ARG A 145 -8.24 13.77 1.34
N TRP A 146 -9.17 13.08 0.66
CA TRP A 146 -10.46 13.61 0.27
C TRP A 146 -11.56 12.65 0.72
N SER A 147 -12.43 13.08 1.60
CA SER A 147 -13.58 12.28 2.01
C SER A 147 -14.56 12.07 0.85
N ALA A 148 -15.26 10.93 0.85
CA ALA A 148 -16.29 10.66 -0.16
C ALA A 148 -17.39 11.75 -0.16
N ALA A 149 -17.73 12.27 1.02
CA ALA A 149 -18.71 13.35 1.14
C ALA A 149 -18.28 14.62 0.41
N ARG A 150 -16.98 14.96 0.48
CA ARG A 150 -16.41 16.12 -0.22
C ARG A 150 -16.35 15.93 -1.74
N LEU A 151 -16.00 14.73 -2.20
CA LEU A 151 -15.81 14.50 -3.64
C LEU A 151 -17.11 14.36 -4.43
N LYS A 152 -18.14 13.73 -3.84
CA LYS A 152 -19.41 13.47 -4.53
C LYS A 152 -20.03 14.71 -5.21
N PRO A 153 -20.14 15.89 -4.57
CA PRO A 153 -20.72 17.07 -5.21
C PRO A 153 -19.77 17.78 -6.18
N LEU A 154 -18.49 17.40 -6.24
CA LEU A 154 -17.46 18.12 -6.99
C LEU A 154 -17.05 17.41 -8.29
N THR A 155 -17.87 16.47 -8.77
CA THR A 155 -17.67 15.82 -10.05
C THR A 155 -18.09 16.71 -11.21
N GLY A 156 -17.39 16.64 -12.34
CA GLY A 156 -17.73 17.44 -13.52
C GLY A 156 -16.75 17.25 -14.68
N PRO A 157 -17.08 17.76 -15.88
CA PRO A 157 -16.26 17.60 -17.08
C PRO A 157 -14.82 18.07 -16.89
N GLY A 158 -13.87 17.24 -17.29
CA GLY A 158 -12.43 17.52 -17.24
C GLY A 158 -11.83 17.62 -15.84
N ARG A 159 -12.61 17.52 -14.77
CA ARG A 159 -12.15 17.73 -13.39
C ARG A 159 -11.31 16.58 -12.88
N ARG A 160 -10.29 16.92 -12.09
CA ARG A 160 -9.35 15.97 -11.47
C ARG A 160 -9.29 16.16 -9.93
N LEU A 161 -8.80 15.15 -9.22
CA LEU A 161 -8.55 15.25 -7.76
C LEU A 161 -7.65 16.42 -7.41
N GLY A 162 -6.65 16.72 -8.25
CA GLY A 162 -5.74 17.85 -8.06
C GLY A 162 -6.42 19.21 -8.08
N ASP A 163 -7.58 19.34 -8.73
CA ASP A 163 -8.35 20.58 -8.84
C ASP A 163 -9.25 20.83 -7.62
N VAL A 164 -9.34 19.83 -6.72
CA VAL A 164 -10.20 19.89 -5.54
C VAL A 164 -9.36 20.03 -4.29
N LEU A 165 -9.68 21.04 -3.49
CA LEU A 165 -9.04 21.22 -2.20
C LEU A 165 -9.23 19.96 -1.34
N ALA A 166 -8.12 19.42 -0.82
CA ALA A 166 -8.13 18.24 0.04
C ALA A 166 -8.95 18.49 1.32
N SER A 167 -9.55 17.45 1.86
CA SER A 167 -10.17 17.50 3.20
C SER A 167 -9.11 17.64 4.29
N GLU A 168 -7.94 17.05 4.03
CA GLU A 168 -6.80 17.04 4.94
C GLU A 168 -5.50 16.99 4.14
N VAL A 169 -4.51 17.77 4.56
CA VAL A 169 -3.11 17.69 4.08
C VAL A 169 -2.28 17.17 5.25
N ASP A 170 -1.58 16.07 5.03
CA ASP A 170 -0.74 15.47 6.06
C ASP A 170 0.59 16.23 6.17
N PRO A 171 0.88 16.89 7.30
CA PRO A 171 2.11 17.65 7.46
C PRO A 171 3.35 16.75 7.44
N LEU A 172 3.24 15.50 7.93
CA LEU A 172 4.34 14.55 7.86
C LEU A 172 4.67 14.19 6.41
N GLY A 173 3.65 13.89 5.59
CA GLY A 173 3.86 13.60 4.18
C GLY A 173 4.50 14.76 3.44
N THR A 174 4.07 15.98 3.71
CA THR A 174 4.69 17.21 3.14
C THR A 174 6.15 17.32 3.52
N ALA A 175 6.47 17.22 4.81
CA ALA A 175 7.83 17.30 5.31
C ALA A 175 8.76 16.19 4.75
N VAL A 176 8.27 14.95 4.65
CA VAL A 176 9.03 13.84 4.07
C VAL A 176 9.33 14.12 2.59
N ALA A 177 8.36 14.60 1.83
CA ALA A 177 8.56 14.92 0.42
C ALA A 177 9.63 16.02 0.23
N GLU A 178 9.62 17.06 1.06
CA GLU A 178 10.62 18.13 1.04
C GLU A 178 12.01 17.61 1.42
N ARG A 179 12.11 16.82 2.47
CA ARG A 179 13.38 16.22 2.92
C ARG A 179 13.99 15.30 1.86
N LEU A 180 13.16 14.50 1.16
CA LEU A 180 13.64 13.66 0.07
C LEU A 180 14.14 14.48 -1.12
N ARG A 181 13.43 15.54 -1.52
CA ARG A 181 13.89 16.44 -2.59
C ARG A 181 15.23 17.09 -2.24
N ALA A 182 15.36 17.62 -1.02
CA ALA A 182 16.59 18.22 -0.53
C ALA A 182 17.79 17.26 -0.59
N ARG A 183 17.52 15.94 -0.52
CA ARG A 183 18.54 14.89 -0.62
C ARG A 183 18.74 14.35 -2.03
N GLY A 184 18.21 15.00 -3.05
CA GLY A 184 18.37 14.63 -4.45
C GLY A 184 17.57 13.40 -4.88
N TRP A 185 16.50 13.06 -4.16
CA TRP A 185 15.53 12.07 -4.63
C TRP A 185 14.55 12.71 -5.60
N GLY A 186 14.36 12.08 -6.74
CA GLY A 186 13.37 12.47 -7.73
C GLY A 186 12.08 11.66 -7.54
N ARG A 187 10.94 12.32 -7.64
CA ARG A 187 9.63 11.65 -7.62
C ARG A 187 9.37 10.97 -8.97
N CYS A 188 8.91 9.72 -8.96
CA CYS A 188 8.43 9.03 -10.13
C CYS A 188 7.09 9.63 -10.62
N GLY A 189 6.77 9.52 -11.89
CA GLY A 189 5.46 9.93 -12.44
C GLY A 189 5.25 11.43 -12.63
N GLY A 190 6.28 12.26 -12.55
CA GLY A 190 6.20 13.73 -12.71
C GLY A 190 5.93 14.25 -14.14
N GLY A 191 5.58 13.42 -15.10
CA GLY A 191 5.15 13.81 -16.45
C GLY A 191 3.64 14.08 -16.50
N ALA A 192 3.23 15.13 -17.19
CA ALA A 192 1.84 15.62 -17.29
C ALA A 192 0.83 14.67 -18.00
N THR A 193 1.22 13.43 -18.31
CA THR A 193 0.37 12.42 -18.94
C THR A 193 0.40 11.11 -18.14
N GLY A 194 0.16 11.20 -16.83
CA GLY A 194 -0.13 10.00 -16.05
C GLY A 194 -1.47 9.42 -16.47
N THR A 195 -1.48 8.39 -17.30
CA THR A 195 -2.56 7.42 -17.27
C THR A 195 -2.54 6.84 -15.86
N ASP A 196 -3.40 7.34 -15.01
CA ASP A 196 -3.65 6.80 -13.68
C ASP A 196 -4.10 5.35 -13.87
N GLY A 197 -3.09 4.45 -13.77
CA GLY A 197 -3.34 3.03 -13.89
C GLY A 197 -4.28 2.55 -12.82
N ALA A 198 -5.56 2.50 -13.14
CA ALA A 198 -6.52 1.75 -12.35
C ALA A 198 -6.04 0.29 -12.32
N GLY A 199 -5.48 -0.15 -11.20
CA GLY A 199 -5.16 -1.54 -10.95
C GLY A 199 -3.71 -1.98 -11.14
N GLY A 200 -2.75 -1.07 -11.18
CA GLY A 200 -1.34 -1.44 -11.16
C GLY A 200 -0.87 -1.91 -9.81
N ASP A 201 -1.24 -3.11 -9.41
CA ASP A 201 -0.58 -3.80 -8.31
C ASP A 201 0.78 -4.26 -8.82
N GLY A 202 1.87 -3.98 -8.10
CA GLY A 202 3.28 -4.19 -8.46
C GLY A 202 3.68 -5.60 -8.88
N GLY A 203 2.86 -6.25 -9.69
CA GLY A 203 3.07 -7.58 -10.22
C GLY A 203 3.76 -7.55 -11.56
N GLY A 204 5.07 -7.78 -11.60
CA GLY A 204 5.80 -8.33 -12.74
C GLY A 204 5.88 -7.51 -14.02
N GLY A 205 5.03 -6.54 -14.26
CA GLY A 205 5.19 -5.59 -15.32
C GLY A 205 6.20 -4.53 -14.88
N THR A 206 7.29 -4.38 -15.62
CA THR A 206 8.00 -3.11 -15.69
C THR A 206 6.95 -2.11 -16.13
N GLY A 207 6.41 -1.30 -15.22
CA GLY A 207 5.46 -0.25 -15.58
C GLY A 207 6.04 0.52 -16.77
N GLY A 208 5.42 0.34 -17.92
CA GLY A 208 5.89 0.98 -19.12
C GLY A 208 5.73 2.48 -18.97
N GLY A 209 6.86 3.18 -18.99
CA GLY A 209 6.91 4.62 -18.84
C GLY A 209 7.09 5.06 -17.41
N GLY A 210 8.19 5.69 -17.09
CA GLY A 210 8.68 6.26 -15.82
C GLY A 210 7.71 6.69 -14.71
N GLY A 211 6.55 6.06 -14.59
CA GLY A 211 5.53 6.29 -13.57
C GLY A 211 5.69 5.41 -12.33
N ASP A 212 4.83 5.64 -11.34
CA ASP A 212 4.76 4.84 -10.13
C ASP A 212 4.35 3.40 -10.46
N ALA A 213 5.00 2.39 -9.85
CA ALA A 213 4.60 1.00 -9.93
C ALA A 213 3.44 0.69 -8.96
N GLN A 214 3.24 1.53 -7.93
CA GLN A 214 2.13 1.47 -7.00
C GLN A 214 1.16 2.62 -7.25
N PRO A 215 -0.15 2.43 -6.96
CA PRO A 215 -1.15 3.48 -7.14
C PRO A 215 -0.81 4.70 -6.29
N ARG A 216 -0.80 5.88 -6.95
CA ARG A 216 -0.61 7.15 -6.25
C ARG A 216 -1.86 7.55 -5.44
N HIS A 217 -3.03 7.29 -5.97
CA HIS A 217 -4.30 7.50 -5.30
C HIS A 217 -4.89 6.14 -4.96
N VAL A 218 -5.16 5.90 -3.68
CA VAL A 218 -5.82 4.70 -3.18
C VAL A 218 -7.13 5.08 -2.50
N PHE A 219 -8.07 4.16 -2.45
CA PHE A 219 -9.31 4.36 -1.72
C PHE A 219 -9.29 3.56 -0.42
N GLN A 220 -9.53 4.22 0.70
CA GLN A 220 -9.48 3.63 2.02
C GLN A 220 -10.79 3.83 2.77
N VAL A 221 -11.25 2.78 3.44
CA VAL A 221 -12.35 2.84 4.42
C VAL A 221 -11.72 2.71 5.81
N PRO A 222 -11.71 3.79 6.62
CA PRO A 222 -11.29 3.71 8.01
C PRO A 222 -12.21 2.77 8.78
N LEU A 223 -11.65 1.87 9.60
CA LEU A 223 -12.38 0.88 10.39
C LEU A 223 -12.21 1.11 11.89
N ALA A 224 -11.05 1.64 12.31
CA ALA A 224 -10.73 1.87 13.71
C ALA A 224 -11.82 2.67 14.44
N GLY A 225 -12.27 2.15 15.60
CA GLY A 225 -13.28 2.81 16.44
C GLY A 225 -14.70 2.83 15.86
N ARG A 226 -14.95 2.14 14.75
CA ARG A 226 -16.27 2.05 14.15
C ARG A 226 -16.97 0.75 14.53
N THR A 227 -18.29 0.81 14.67
CA THR A 227 -19.16 -0.37 14.75
C THR A 227 -19.56 -0.85 13.36
N THR A 228 -20.13 -2.05 13.28
CA THR A 228 -20.72 -2.58 12.03
C THR A 228 -21.85 -1.68 11.52
N GLU A 229 -22.63 -1.09 12.42
CA GLU A 229 -23.69 -0.14 12.13
C GLU A 229 -23.16 1.15 11.53
N ASP A 230 -22.02 1.65 12.03
CA ASP A 230 -21.34 2.82 11.45
C ASP A 230 -20.85 2.54 10.03
N LEU A 231 -20.28 1.34 9.81
CA LEU A 231 -19.87 0.92 8.48
C LEU A 231 -21.05 0.81 7.52
N TRP A 232 -22.17 0.22 8.00
CA TRP A 232 -23.40 0.11 7.20
C TRP A 232 -24.03 1.47 6.87
N SER A 233 -24.11 2.35 7.85
CA SER A 233 -24.67 3.71 7.69
C SER A 233 -23.80 4.57 6.79
N GLY A 234 -22.48 4.36 6.80
CA GLY A 234 -21.51 5.00 5.90
C GLY A 234 -21.69 4.63 4.42
N LEU A 235 -22.25 3.47 4.11
CA LEU A 235 -22.62 3.12 2.75
C LEU A 235 -23.69 4.07 2.21
N ASN A 236 -23.57 4.49 0.93
CA ASN A 236 -24.65 5.24 0.31
C ASN A 236 -25.88 4.35 0.07
N GLN A 237 -27.00 4.96 -0.29
CA GLN A 237 -28.26 4.26 -0.52
C GLN A 237 -28.16 3.19 -1.61
N GLU A 238 -27.43 3.47 -2.70
CA GLU A 238 -27.23 2.52 -3.80
C GLU A 238 -26.49 1.26 -3.33
N TRP A 239 -25.42 1.41 -2.53
CA TRP A 239 -24.69 0.29 -1.97
C TRP A 239 -25.52 -0.55 -1.03
N ARG A 240 -26.23 0.07 -0.08
CA ARG A 240 -27.13 -0.63 0.83
C ARG A 240 -28.21 -1.41 0.07
N ARG A 241 -28.79 -0.80 -0.97
CA ARG A 241 -29.77 -1.46 -1.83
C ARG A 241 -29.14 -2.66 -2.56
N ASN A 242 -27.94 -2.51 -3.11
CA ASN A 242 -27.27 -3.58 -3.85
C ASN A 242 -26.88 -4.74 -2.95
N VAL A 243 -26.38 -4.50 -1.73
CA VAL A 243 -26.08 -5.57 -0.76
C VAL A 243 -27.35 -6.31 -0.34
N ARG A 244 -28.46 -5.57 -0.05
CA ARG A 244 -29.76 -6.20 0.28
C ARG A 244 -30.29 -7.00 -0.91
N ARG A 245 -30.15 -6.49 -2.13
CA ARG A 245 -30.56 -7.21 -3.33
C ARG A 245 -29.78 -8.51 -3.50
N ALA A 246 -28.45 -8.48 -3.39
CA ALA A 246 -27.64 -9.69 -3.49
C ALA A 246 -28.11 -10.76 -2.49
N ARG A 247 -28.36 -10.36 -1.24
CA ARG A 247 -28.87 -11.26 -0.21
C ARG A 247 -30.28 -11.83 -0.59
N LYS A 248 -31.19 -10.99 -1.08
CA LYS A 248 -32.54 -11.39 -1.48
C LYS A 248 -32.52 -12.37 -2.66
N GLU A 249 -31.63 -12.15 -3.62
CA GLU A 249 -31.45 -13.01 -4.79
C GLU A 249 -30.72 -14.34 -4.48
N GLY A 250 -30.31 -14.55 -3.22
CA GLY A 250 -29.62 -15.78 -2.81
C GLY A 250 -28.14 -15.84 -3.20
N VAL A 251 -27.45 -14.69 -3.32
CA VAL A 251 -26.00 -14.67 -3.52
C VAL A 251 -25.30 -15.08 -2.23
N GLU A 252 -24.60 -16.21 -2.28
CA GLU A 252 -23.79 -16.73 -1.16
C GLU A 252 -22.33 -16.28 -1.30
N VAL A 253 -21.72 -15.82 -0.18
CA VAL A 253 -20.31 -15.46 -0.14
C VAL A 253 -19.56 -16.46 0.71
N VAL A 254 -18.60 -17.14 0.09
CA VAL A 254 -17.73 -18.13 0.74
C VAL A 254 -16.27 -17.77 0.60
N VAL A 255 -15.42 -18.27 1.51
CA VAL A 255 -13.97 -18.24 1.36
C VAL A 255 -13.56 -19.50 0.62
N GLY A 256 -12.94 -19.31 -0.53
CA GLY A 256 -12.41 -20.37 -1.37
C GLY A 256 -11.00 -20.80 -0.96
N SER A 257 -10.44 -21.68 -1.74
CA SER A 257 -9.11 -22.26 -1.57
C SER A 257 -8.21 -22.03 -2.79
N ALA A 258 -7.00 -22.55 -2.78
CA ALA A 258 -6.11 -22.56 -3.96
C ALA A 258 -6.75 -23.26 -5.17
N ALA A 259 -7.61 -24.26 -4.96
CA ALA A 259 -8.29 -24.97 -6.04
C ALA A 259 -9.28 -24.11 -6.84
N ASP A 260 -9.71 -22.97 -6.27
CA ASP A 260 -10.61 -22.01 -6.93
C ASP A 260 -9.87 -20.93 -7.74
N LEU A 261 -8.52 -20.88 -7.69
CA LEU A 261 -7.73 -19.88 -8.43
C LEU A 261 -7.88 -19.97 -9.95
N PRO A 262 -8.02 -21.14 -10.59
CA PRO A 262 -8.31 -21.21 -12.02
C PRO A 262 -9.60 -20.47 -12.41
N GLU A 263 -10.67 -20.63 -11.63
CA GLU A 263 -11.95 -19.95 -11.87
C GLU A 263 -11.84 -18.43 -11.62
N PHE A 264 -11.13 -18.02 -10.56
CA PHE A 264 -10.81 -16.62 -10.35
C PHE A 264 -10.08 -16.01 -11.55
N CYS A 265 -9.07 -16.69 -12.11
CA CYS A 265 -8.33 -16.22 -13.28
C CYS A 265 -9.21 -16.18 -14.55
N ARG A 266 -10.14 -17.14 -14.72
CA ARG A 266 -11.12 -17.12 -15.81
C ARG A 266 -12.01 -15.87 -15.72
N LEU A 267 -12.57 -15.58 -14.54
CA LEU A 267 -13.36 -14.38 -14.27
C LEU A 267 -12.54 -13.09 -14.46
N LEU A 268 -11.26 -13.10 -14.06
CA LEU A 268 -10.37 -11.97 -14.23
C LEU A 268 -10.15 -11.65 -15.71
N ALA A 269 -9.93 -12.67 -16.55
CA ALA A 269 -9.79 -12.47 -17.98
C ALA A 269 -11.08 -11.91 -18.64
N LEU A 270 -12.28 -12.28 -18.14
CA LEU A 270 -13.55 -11.66 -18.53
C LEU A 270 -13.60 -10.18 -18.15
N THR A 271 -13.21 -9.88 -16.91
CA THR A 271 -13.19 -8.53 -16.37
C THR A 271 -12.21 -7.63 -17.14
N GLU A 272 -10.99 -8.11 -17.41
CA GLU A 272 -9.98 -7.39 -18.20
C GLU A 272 -10.51 -7.01 -19.61
N ARG A 273 -11.13 -7.98 -20.29
CA ARG A 273 -11.72 -7.74 -21.63
C ARG A 273 -12.86 -6.72 -21.58
N ARG A 274 -13.79 -6.92 -20.64
CA ARG A 274 -14.96 -6.03 -20.48
C ARG A 274 -14.55 -4.61 -20.15
N ASP A 275 -13.60 -4.46 -19.21
CA ASP A 275 -13.24 -3.15 -18.65
C ASP A 275 -12.00 -2.53 -19.34
N GLY A 276 -11.43 -3.22 -20.36
CA GLY A 276 -10.41 -2.68 -21.26
C GLY A 276 -9.07 -2.38 -20.58
N PHE A 277 -8.70 -3.17 -19.58
CA PHE A 277 -7.39 -3.12 -18.95
C PHE A 277 -6.71 -4.50 -18.98
N ARG A 278 -5.43 -4.57 -18.65
CA ARG A 278 -4.69 -5.81 -18.57
C ARG A 278 -3.70 -5.77 -17.40
N LEU A 279 -3.86 -6.70 -16.46
CA LEU A 279 -2.90 -6.87 -15.35
C LEU A 279 -1.67 -7.68 -15.76
N GLY A 280 -1.80 -8.52 -16.79
CA GLY A 280 -0.71 -9.36 -17.27
C GLY A 280 -0.23 -10.42 -16.28
N ARG A 281 -1.12 -10.90 -15.41
CA ARG A 281 -0.82 -11.90 -14.38
C ARG A 281 -1.41 -13.25 -14.75
N SER A 282 -0.56 -14.30 -14.69
CA SER A 282 -0.96 -15.67 -14.97
C SER A 282 -1.57 -16.36 -13.73
N LEU A 283 -2.23 -17.49 -13.95
CA LEU A 283 -2.65 -18.38 -12.86
C LEU A 283 -1.46 -18.73 -11.95
N THR A 284 -0.31 -19.10 -12.51
CA THR A 284 0.91 -19.42 -11.75
C THR A 284 1.40 -18.24 -10.88
N TYR A 285 1.12 -16.99 -11.27
CA TYR A 285 1.42 -15.84 -10.42
C TYR A 285 0.52 -15.84 -9.18
N TYR A 286 -0.78 -16.07 -9.34
CA TYR A 286 -1.72 -16.07 -8.21
C TYR A 286 -1.56 -17.29 -7.32
N GLU A 287 -1.27 -18.47 -7.87
CA GLU A 287 -0.93 -19.68 -7.11
C GLU A 287 0.29 -19.44 -6.21
N ARG A 288 1.34 -18.86 -6.76
CA ARG A 288 2.55 -18.53 -6.01
C ARG A 288 2.28 -17.48 -4.94
N GLN A 289 1.52 -16.44 -5.27
CA GLN A 289 1.16 -15.40 -4.31
C GLN A 289 0.34 -15.99 -3.15
N TYR A 290 -0.66 -16.80 -3.47
CA TYR A 290 -1.49 -17.46 -2.47
C TYR A 290 -0.66 -18.39 -1.57
N ALA A 291 0.19 -19.21 -2.18
CA ALA A 291 1.04 -20.15 -1.45
C ALA A 291 2.06 -19.42 -0.55
N ALA A 292 2.81 -18.44 -1.10
CA ALA A 292 3.85 -17.74 -0.36
C ALA A 292 3.29 -16.96 0.83
N LEU A 293 2.21 -16.18 0.62
CA LEU A 293 1.62 -15.37 1.67
C LEU A 293 1.00 -16.23 2.78
N ASN A 294 0.33 -17.34 2.42
CA ASN A 294 -0.30 -18.23 3.39
C ASN A 294 0.68 -19.20 4.07
N ALA A 295 1.84 -19.48 3.46
CA ALA A 295 2.93 -20.20 4.13
C ALA A 295 3.62 -19.33 5.19
N GLU A 296 3.70 -18.02 4.95
CA GLU A 296 4.25 -17.08 5.95
C GLU A 296 3.29 -16.92 7.14
N GLU A 297 2.01 -16.76 6.86
CA GLU A 297 0.95 -16.65 7.88
C GLU A 297 -0.37 -17.20 7.32
N PRO A 298 -0.91 -18.26 7.92
CA PRO A 298 -2.17 -18.87 7.48
C PRO A 298 -3.32 -17.84 7.43
N GLY A 299 -4.01 -17.79 6.29
CA GLY A 299 -5.13 -16.87 6.09
C GLY A 299 -4.72 -15.41 5.74
N ARG A 300 -3.43 -15.13 5.55
CA ARG A 300 -2.96 -13.80 5.12
C ARG A 300 -3.56 -13.38 3.78
N MET A 301 -3.67 -14.31 2.83
CA MET A 301 -4.39 -14.09 1.59
C MET A 301 -5.63 -14.98 1.53
N LYS A 302 -6.81 -14.36 1.44
CA LYS A 302 -8.09 -15.04 1.27
C LYS A 302 -8.65 -14.78 -0.13
N LEU A 303 -9.25 -15.81 -0.72
CA LEU A 303 -10.02 -15.73 -1.96
C LEU A 303 -11.51 -15.81 -1.59
N TYR A 304 -12.25 -14.74 -1.85
CA TYR A 304 -13.68 -14.68 -1.61
C TYR A 304 -14.44 -14.95 -2.92
N LEU A 305 -15.46 -15.78 -2.85
CA LEU A 305 -16.30 -16.20 -4.00
C LEU A 305 -17.75 -15.86 -3.73
N ALA A 306 -18.40 -15.19 -4.68
CA ALA A 306 -19.85 -14.99 -4.69
C ALA A 306 -20.49 -16.03 -5.60
N ARG A 307 -21.25 -16.92 -5.01
CA ARG A 307 -21.99 -17.99 -5.71
C ARG A 307 -23.46 -17.63 -5.83
N HIS A 308 -24.05 -17.97 -6.97
CA HIS A 308 -25.48 -17.84 -7.20
C HIS A 308 -25.95 -18.98 -8.09
N GLN A 309 -26.91 -19.79 -7.62
CA GLN A 309 -27.42 -20.97 -8.33
C GLN A 309 -26.31 -21.92 -8.81
N GLY A 310 -25.34 -22.20 -7.94
CA GLY A 310 -24.21 -23.09 -8.21
C GLY A 310 -23.06 -22.50 -9.02
N GLU A 311 -23.21 -21.29 -9.58
CA GLU A 311 -22.18 -20.62 -10.39
C GLU A 311 -21.43 -19.54 -9.60
N ILE A 312 -20.12 -19.41 -9.83
CA ILE A 312 -19.30 -18.32 -9.26
C ILE A 312 -19.40 -17.10 -10.17
N LEU A 313 -20.08 -16.05 -9.70
CA LEU A 313 -20.30 -14.81 -10.47
C LEU A 313 -19.28 -13.72 -10.16
N ALA A 314 -18.60 -13.77 -9.03
CA ALA A 314 -17.50 -12.86 -8.72
C ALA A 314 -16.50 -13.55 -7.78
N ALA A 315 -15.25 -13.13 -7.88
CA ALA A 315 -14.17 -13.60 -7.03
C ALA A 315 -13.21 -12.45 -6.71
N HIS A 316 -12.91 -12.25 -5.43
CA HIS A 316 -12.05 -11.16 -4.97
C HIS A 316 -10.97 -11.69 -4.01
N THR A 317 -9.77 -11.10 -4.08
CA THR A 317 -8.69 -11.42 -3.16
C THR A 317 -8.54 -10.34 -2.10
N MET A 318 -8.34 -10.76 -0.85
CA MET A 318 -8.01 -9.90 0.28
C MET A 318 -6.70 -10.35 0.91
N ILE A 319 -5.82 -9.42 1.20
CA ILE A 319 -4.58 -9.65 1.94
C ILE A 319 -4.66 -8.86 3.25
N THR A 320 -4.23 -9.48 4.36
CA THR A 320 -4.19 -8.81 5.67
C THR A 320 -2.79 -8.90 6.25
N VAL A 321 -2.24 -7.77 6.71
CA VAL A 321 -0.97 -7.68 7.43
C VAL A 321 -1.14 -6.70 8.59
N GLY A 322 -0.87 -7.14 9.80
CA GLY A 322 -1.10 -6.35 11.01
C GLY A 322 -2.53 -5.80 11.03
N ARG A 323 -2.66 -4.51 11.25
CA ARG A 323 -3.95 -3.81 11.36
C ARG A 323 -4.46 -3.23 10.02
N ARG A 324 -4.06 -3.81 8.87
CA ARG A 324 -4.49 -3.33 7.56
C ARG A 324 -4.92 -4.49 6.66
N ALA A 325 -6.05 -4.32 5.98
CA ALA A 325 -6.55 -5.25 4.98
C ALA A 325 -6.63 -4.58 3.61
N TRP A 326 -6.22 -5.30 2.56
CA TRP A 326 -6.24 -4.83 1.17
C TRP A 326 -7.16 -5.68 0.31
N TYR A 327 -8.15 -5.06 -0.32
CA TYR A 327 -8.79 -5.60 -1.50
C TYR A 327 -7.82 -5.50 -2.67
N GLN A 328 -7.16 -6.60 -3.02
CA GLN A 328 -6.06 -6.56 -3.97
C GLN A 328 -6.52 -6.68 -5.42
N THR A 329 -7.32 -7.69 -5.75
CA THR A 329 -7.78 -7.95 -7.12
C THR A 329 -9.21 -8.44 -7.08
N GLY A 330 -10.05 -7.92 -7.97
CA GLY A 330 -11.42 -8.36 -8.14
C GLY A 330 -11.72 -8.77 -9.57
N ALA A 331 -12.55 -9.79 -9.69
CA ALA A 331 -13.03 -10.33 -10.94
C ALA A 331 -14.53 -10.59 -10.86
N SER A 332 -15.24 -10.46 -11.99
CA SER A 332 -16.67 -10.76 -12.05
C SER A 332 -17.08 -11.20 -13.44
N ALA A 333 -18.11 -12.04 -13.50
CA ALA A 333 -18.78 -12.42 -14.74
C ALA A 333 -19.37 -11.19 -15.45
N ASP A 334 -19.64 -11.33 -16.72
CA ASP A 334 -20.28 -10.32 -17.58
C ASP A 334 -21.81 -10.46 -17.62
N HIS A 335 -22.35 -11.55 -17.09
CA HIS A 335 -23.78 -11.87 -16.99
C HIS A 335 -24.24 -11.90 -15.53
N ARG A 336 -25.55 -11.92 -15.29
CA ARG A 336 -26.21 -11.91 -13.97
C ARG A 336 -25.68 -10.82 -13.00
N ARG A 337 -25.23 -9.71 -13.57
CA ARG A 337 -24.69 -8.59 -12.77
C ARG A 337 -25.75 -7.88 -11.94
N GLU A 338 -27.00 -8.04 -12.30
CA GLU A 338 -28.17 -7.51 -11.59
C GLU A 338 -28.33 -8.11 -10.19
N VAL A 339 -27.81 -9.32 -9.90
CA VAL A 339 -27.82 -9.90 -8.55
C VAL A 339 -26.74 -9.32 -7.65
N ARG A 340 -25.88 -8.41 -8.16
CA ARG A 340 -24.88 -7.62 -7.39
C ARG A 340 -23.83 -8.44 -6.64
N PRO A 341 -23.19 -9.45 -7.24
CA PRO A 341 -22.29 -10.36 -6.53
C PRO A 341 -21.05 -9.63 -5.96
N SER A 342 -20.47 -8.66 -6.68
CA SER A 342 -19.32 -7.89 -6.20
C SER A 342 -19.65 -6.99 -4.99
N ASN A 343 -20.87 -6.49 -4.87
CA ASN A 343 -21.29 -5.72 -3.69
C ASN A 343 -21.41 -6.65 -2.46
N ALA A 344 -21.93 -7.87 -2.64
CA ALA A 344 -21.98 -8.86 -1.56
C ALA A 344 -20.56 -9.23 -1.07
N LEU A 345 -19.62 -9.49 -2.01
CA LEU A 345 -18.23 -9.81 -1.68
C LEU A 345 -17.57 -8.68 -0.90
N GLN A 346 -17.63 -7.46 -1.41
CA GLN A 346 -16.98 -6.33 -0.76
C GLN A 346 -17.53 -6.03 0.63
N TRP A 347 -18.85 -6.16 0.81
CA TRP A 347 -19.46 -5.99 2.12
C TRP A 347 -18.96 -7.07 3.10
N ARG A 348 -18.92 -8.33 2.67
CA ARG A 348 -18.39 -9.43 3.50
C ARG A 348 -16.90 -9.21 3.83
N MET A 349 -16.07 -8.85 2.85
CA MET A 349 -14.64 -8.59 3.04
C MET A 349 -14.41 -7.43 4.03
N LEU A 350 -15.20 -6.37 3.94
CA LEU A 350 -15.13 -5.23 4.84
C LEU A 350 -15.50 -5.63 6.28
N LEU A 351 -16.53 -6.47 6.46
CA LEU A 351 -16.90 -7.01 7.76
C LEU A 351 -15.82 -7.94 8.32
N ASP A 352 -15.25 -8.82 7.49
CA ASP A 352 -14.20 -9.74 7.93
C ASP A 352 -12.91 -8.99 8.29
N ALA A 353 -12.56 -7.92 7.56
CA ALA A 353 -11.45 -7.05 7.90
C ALA A 353 -11.66 -6.33 9.25
N HIS A 354 -12.87 -5.79 9.47
CA HIS A 354 -13.25 -5.15 10.72
C HIS A 354 -13.21 -6.13 11.90
N ALA A 355 -13.85 -7.30 11.76
CA ALA A 355 -13.86 -8.35 12.79
C ALA A 355 -12.44 -8.88 13.10
N GLY A 356 -11.53 -8.87 12.10
CA GLY A 356 -10.12 -9.21 12.25
C GLY A 356 -9.28 -8.10 12.89
N GLY A 357 -9.87 -6.98 13.33
CA GLY A 357 -9.16 -5.89 14.02
C GLY A 357 -8.36 -4.96 13.09
N ALA A 358 -8.64 -4.94 11.80
CA ALA A 358 -7.99 -3.98 10.91
C ALA A 358 -8.44 -2.55 11.19
N ASP A 359 -7.52 -1.60 11.16
CA ASP A 359 -7.81 -0.15 11.25
C ASP A 359 -8.27 0.44 9.93
N VAL A 360 -7.81 -0.16 8.83
CA VAL A 360 -8.05 0.34 7.48
C VAL A 360 -8.34 -0.81 6.52
N TYR A 361 -9.42 -0.67 5.76
CA TYR A 361 -9.68 -1.48 4.58
C TYR A 361 -9.29 -0.69 3.32
N ASP A 362 -8.17 -1.05 2.70
CA ASP A 362 -7.63 -0.40 1.51
C ASP A 362 -8.19 -1.07 0.26
N MET A 363 -8.97 -0.34 -0.50
CA MET A 363 -9.56 -0.82 -1.75
C MET A 363 -8.63 -0.60 -2.96
N ARG A 364 -7.36 -0.30 -2.74
CA ARG A 364 -6.31 -0.05 -3.75
C ARG A 364 -6.64 1.13 -4.69
N GLY A 365 -5.96 1.15 -5.82
CA GLY A 365 -5.91 2.27 -6.74
C GLY A 365 -7.25 2.83 -7.19
N VAL A 366 -7.31 4.16 -7.31
CA VAL A 366 -8.39 4.90 -7.98
C VAL A 366 -7.80 5.88 -9.00
N PRO A 367 -8.53 6.18 -10.07
CA PRO A 367 -8.13 7.23 -11.01
C PRO A 367 -8.20 8.60 -10.36
N SER A 368 -7.45 9.55 -10.90
CA SER A 368 -7.52 10.95 -10.49
C SER A 368 -8.71 11.71 -11.08
N THR A 369 -9.38 11.15 -12.09
CA THR A 369 -10.50 11.80 -12.74
C THR A 369 -11.74 11.88 -11.86
N LEU A 370 -12.39 13.05 -11.89
CA LEU A 370 -13.71 13.31 -11.33
C LEU A 370 -14.74 13.57 -12.46
N ASP A 371 -14.38 13.31 -13.71
CA ASP A 371 -15.25 13.49 -14.87
C ASP A 371 -16.12 12.24 -15.08
N PRO A 372 -17.46 12.36 -14.93
CA PRO A 372 -18.38 11.25 -15.14
C PRO A 372 -18.37 10.67 -16.56
N ALA A 373 -17.92 11.42 -17.57
CA ALA A 373 -17.80 10.95 -18.94
C ALA A 373 -16.58 10.04 -19.16
N GLU A 374 -15.57 10.13 -18.29
CA GLU A 374 -14.42 9.24 -18.38
C GLU A 374 -14.75 7.84 -17.82
N ARG A 375 -14.42 6.81 -18.61
CA ARG A 375 -14.65 5.40 -18.23
C ARG A 375 -14.08 5.05 -16.86
N ALA A 376 -12.90 5.55 -16.55
CA ALA A 376 -12.20 5.27 -15.29
C ALA A 376 -12.95 5.80 -14.05
N TYR A 377 -13.78 6.85 -14.20
CA TYR A 377 -14.58 7.41 -13.11
C TYR A 377 -15.54 6.39 -12.48
N GLY A 378 -16.03 5.42 -13.25
CA GLY A 378 -16.94 4.39 -12.76
C GLY A 378 -16.39 3.62 -11.56
N LEU A 379 -15.09 3.32 -11.57
CA LEU A 379 -14.40 2.66 -10.45
C LEU A 379 -14.35 3.55 -9.20
N LEU A 380 -14.01 4.83 -9.37
CA LEU A 380 -13.99 5.78 -8.26
C LEU A 380 -15.38 5.97 -7.67
N ARG A 381 -16.40 6.20 -8.52
CA ARG A 381 -17.80 6.34 -8.10
C ARG A 381 -18.26 5.14 -7.26
N TRP A 382 -17.92 3.93 -7.71
CA TRP A 382 -18.27 2.70 -7.01
C TRP A 382 -17.65 2.67 -5.61
N LYS A 383 -16.34 2.97 -5.49
CA LYS A 383 -15.65 3.01 -4.20
C LYS A 383 -16.16 4.14 -3.30
N LEU A 384 -16.44 5.33 -3.84
CA LEU A 384 -17.05 6.45 -3.09
C LEU A 384 -18.37 6.06 -2.42
N GLY A 385 -19.08 5.09 -2.97
CA GLY A 385 -20.32 4.56 -2.38
C GLY A 385 -20.14 3.91 -1.03
N THR A 386 -18.94 3.47 -0.67
CA THR A 386 -18.64 2.86 0.65
C THR A 386 -18.45 3.89 1.77
N GLY A 387 -18.41 5.19 1.47
CA GLY A 387 -18.27 6.25 2.47
C GLY A 387 -16.85 6.46 2.98
N GLY A 388 -15.85 5.83 2.36
CA GLY A 388 -14.43 6.01 2.68
C GLY A 388 -13.84 7.31 2.13
N GLN A 389 -12.57 7.29 1.84
CA GLN A 389 -11.80 8.45 1.39
C GLN A 389 -10.77 8.06 0.32
N VAL A 390 -10.48 9.00 -0.57
CA VAL A 390 -9.31 8.92 -1.43
C VAL A 390 -8.10 9.41 -0.64
N VAL A 391 -7.02 8.64 -0.68
CA VAL A 391 -5.73 8.99 -0.08
C VAL A 391 -4.70 9.10 -1.19
N GLU A 392 -4.08 10.24 -1.31
CA GLU A 392 -2.88 10.41 -2.12
C GLU A 392 -1.66 9.99 -1.30
N THR A 393 -0.93 9.01 -1.79
CA THR A 393 0.36 8.60 -1.22
C THR A 393 1.46 9.57 -1.66
N LEU A 394 2.62 9.51 -1.03
CA LEU A 394 3.79 10.26 -1.52
C LEU A 394 4.26 9.78 -2.91
N GLY A 395 3.74 8.63 -3.38
CA GLY A 395 4.21 7.97 -4.58
C GLY A 395 5.59 7.36 -4.40
N GLU A 396 6.22 7.01 -5.50
CA GLU A 396 7.54 6.42 -5.49
C GLU A 396 8.62 7.46 -5.79
N TRP A 397 9.78 7.26 -5.17
CA TRP A 397 10.93 8.15 -5.28
C TRP A 397 12.14 7.39 -5.72
N GLU A 398 12.89 7.96 -6.66
CA GLU A 398 14.11 7.34 -7.19
C GLU A 398 15.33 8.22 -6.96
N ARG A 399 16.45 7.53 -6.77
CA ARG A 399 17.77 8.15 -6.72
C ARG A 399 18.80 7.23 -7.39
N SER A 400 19.75 7.83 -8.12
CA SER A 400 20.95 7.11 -8.56
C SER A 400 21.83 6.77 -7.37
N VAL A 401 22.45 5.59 -7.39
CA VAL A 401 23.36 5.10 -6.36
C VAL A 401 24.78 5.15 -6.89
N GLY A 402 25.64 5.98 -6.29
CA GLY A 402 27.03 6.16 -6.72
C GLY A 402 27.22 7.27 -7.77
N GLY A 403 28.40 7.30 -8.42
CA GLY A 403 28.83 8.40 -9.29
C GLY A 403 28.35 8.35 -10.75
N GLY A 404 28.94 9.20 -11.61
CA GLY A 404 28.50 9.54 -12.96
C GLY A 404 28.08 8.42 -13.90
N ALA A 405 28.78 7.28 -13.94
CA ALA A 405 28.41 6.13 -14.77
C ALA A 405 27.06 5.53 -14.36
N ASN A 406 26.75 5.47 -13.06
CA ASN A 406 25.46 4.97 -12.57
C ASN A 406 24.33 5.97 -12.87
N HIS A 407 24.60 7.28 -12.88
CA HIS A 407 23.64 8.28 -13.33
C HIS A 407 23.28 8.11 -14.82
N ALA A 408 24.27 7.85 -15.66
CA ALA A 408 24.04 7.60 -17.08
C ALA A 408 23.21 6.31 -17.29
N LEU A 409 23.54 5.23 -16.56
CA LEU A 409 22.82 3.97 -16.59
C LEU A 409 21.37 4.13 -16.08
N HIS A 410 21.16 4.90 -15.02
CA HIS A 410 19.81 5.19 -14.50
C HIS A 410 18.97 5.94 -15.55
N ARG A 411 19.52 6.97 -16.20
CA ARG A 411 18.84 7.68 -17.29
C ARG A 411 18.51 6.75 -18.47
N ALA A 412 19.44 5.89 -18.87
CA ALA A 412 19.22 4.90 -19.92
C ALA A 412 18.10 3.91 -19.53
N PHE A 413 18.09 3.45 -18.29
CA PHE A 413 17.05 2.57 -17.76
C PHE A 413 15.68 3.26 -17.75
N GLN A 414 15.61 4.51 -17.32
CA GLN A 414 14.38 5.32 -17.37
C GLN A 414 13.87 5.52 -18.79
N ALA A 415 14.79 5.78 -19.76
CA ALA A 415 14.44 5.89 -21.17
C ALA A 415 13.92 4.55 -21.74
N TYR A 416 14.52 3.45 -21.34
CA TYR A 416 14.07 2.10 -21.71
C TYR A 416 12.66 1.80 -21.18
N LEU A 417 12.38 2.13 -19.90
CA LEU A 417 11.06 1.95 -19.31
C LEU A 417 9.97 2.79 -19.99
N ARG A 418 10.30 4.00 -20.47
CA ARG A 418 9.34 4.86 -21.20
C ARG A 418 8.97 4.37 -22.58
N ARG A 419 9.77 3.48 -23.19
CA ARG A 419 9.54 2.93 -24.54
C ARG A 419 8.76 1.60 -24.53
N ARG A 420 8.54 1.02 -23.36
CA ARG A 420 7.77 -0.22 -23.16
C ARG A 420 6.37 0.04 -22.65
#